data_961e814cf7833e0872d0a54ad2dd232a
#
_entry.id   961e814cf7833e0872d0a54ad2dd232a
#
_cell.length_a   1.000
_cell.length_b   1.000
_cell.length_c   1.000
_cell.angle_alpha   90.00
_cell.angle_beta   90.00
_cell.angle_gamma   90.00
#
_symmetry.space_group_name_H-M   'P 1'
#
loop_
_entity.id
_entity.type
_entity.pdbx_description
1 polymer ?
#
loop_
_entity_poly.entity_id
_entity_poly.type
_entity_poly.pdbx_seq_one_letter_code
_entity_poly.pdbx_strand_id
1 'polypeptide(L)'
;MKKQLRSYGIITVGSVIFALSFDWFFAANAVGMGGITGLAQVLNVLFPALSVGIGTILLNVPLFLAGWKFIGFHLLASSLFSMTVSSLAMDGIALLYTFSPMDPMLASICGGAMMGAGLGIVFSQGATTGGTDIVARLRKLKFPWLPMGKLILIPDGVVLALTAIAFQRLETALYGAVALYVSSKVMDTVLYGLNASKVAYIISNHWQKISDAILAYDRGVTILNATVSYTHL
;
A
#
# COMPACT_ATOMS: atom_id res chain seq x y z
N MET A 1 17.80 -14.40 14.06
CA MET A 1 17.22 -13.55 15.10
C MET A 1 17.42 -12.05 14.85
N LYS A 2 18.62 -11.48 14.75
CA LYS A 2 18.83 -10.01 14.53
C LYS A 2 18.11 -9.44 13.30
N LYS A 3 18.08 -10.14 12.16
CA LYS A 3 17.42 -9.71 10.93
C LYS A 3 15.89 -9.63 11.08
N GLN A 4 15.29 -10.60 11.76
CA GLN A 4 13.85 -10.60 12.03
C GLN A 4 13.45 -9.48 13.00
N LEU A 5 14.19 -9.29 14.09
CA LEU A 5 13.94 -8.22 15.04
C LEU A 5 14.00 -6.82 14.36
N ARG A 6 14.99 -6.62 13.48
CA ARG A 6 15.07 -5.39 12.68
C ARG A 6 13.85 -5.21 11.77
N SER A 7 13.38 -6.28 11.12
CA SER A 7 12.20 -6.23 10.25
C SER A 7 10.94 -5.83 11.04
N TYR A 8 10.70 -6.45 12.20
CA TYR A 8 9.56 -6.09 13.06
C TYR A 8 9.66 -4.64 13.58
N GLY A 9 10.85 -4.14 13.89
CA GLY A 9 11.05 -2.74 14.25
C GLY A 9 10.67 -1.78 13.11
N ILE A 10 11.06 -2.10 11.87
CA ILE A 10 10.70 -1.30 10.69
C ILE A 10 9.18 -1.36 10.43
N ILE A 11 8.56 -2.54 10.58
CA ILE A 11 7.10 -2.70 10.47
C ILE A 11 6.40 -1.83 11.52
N THR A 12 6.86 -1.82 12.75
CA THR A 12 6.30 -0.98 13.83
C THR A 12 6.33 0.51 13.44
N VAL A 13 7.48 0.99 12.96
CA VAL A 13 7.61 2.40 12.51
C VAL A 13 6.63 2.71 11.39
N GLY A 14 6.56 1.86 10.36
CA GLY A 14 5.62 2.07 9.25
C GLY A 14 4.15 2.02 9.70
N SER A 15 3.81 1.11 10.62
CA SER A 15 2.44 0.99 11.18
C SER A 15 2.04 2.20 12.03
N VAL A 16 2.97 2.76 12.81
CA VAL A 16 2.72 3.98 13.59
C VAL A 16 2.57 5.21 12.68
N ILE A 17 3.39 5.33 11.63
CA ILE A 17 3.24 6.39 10.62
C ILE A 17 1.88 6.30 9.94
N PHE A 18 1.44 5.10 9.58
CA PHE A 18 0.12 4.87 9.01
C PHE A 18 -1.00 5.29 9.96
N ALA A 19 -0.94 4.88 11.24
CA ALA A 19 -1.92 5.24 12.25
C ALA A 19 -1.99 6.76 12.48
N LEU A 20 -0.82 7.40 12.63
CA LEU A 20 -0.73 8.85 12.81
C LEU A 20 -1.30 9.62 11.61
N SER A 21 -1.04 9.11 10.38
CA SER A 21 -1.66 9.68 9.17
C SER A 21 -3.17 9.62 9.23
N PHE A 22 -3.74 8.49 9.67
CA PHE A 22 -5.18 8.33 9.79
C PHE A 22 -5.79 9.34 10.77
N ASP A 23 -5.29 9.39 11.99
CA ASP A 23 -5.87 10.24 13.04
C ASP A 23 -5.70 11.73 12.75
N TRP A 24 -4.51 12.11 12.25
CA TRP A 24 -4.21 13.53 12.00
C TRP A 24 -4.94 14.09 10.78
N PHE A 25 -4.98 13.33 9.68
CA PHE A 25 -5.46 13.87 8.41
C PHE A 25 -6.82 13.32 8.00
N PHE A 26 -7.10 12.05 8.19
CA PHE A 26 -8.34 11.47 7.71
C PHE A 26 -9.48 11.63 8.72
N ALA A 27 -9.29 11.19 9.96
CA ALA A 27 -10.33 11.24 10.98
C ALA A 27 -10.69 12.68 11.35
N ALA A 28 -9.70 13.55 11.57
CA ALA A 28 -9.90 14.95 11.96
C ALA A 28 -10.61 15.78 10.89
N ASN A 29 -10.50 15.41 9.60
CA ASN A 29 -11.01 16.20 8.48
C ASN A 29 -12.17 15.55 7.72
N ALA A 30 -12.73 14.46 8.24
CA ALA A 30 -13.77 13.66 7.60
C ALA A 30 -13.42 13.24 6.17
N VAL A 31 -12.14 12.95 5.90
CA VAL A 31 -11.67 12.43 4.62
C VAL A 31 -11.91 10.93 4.60
N GLY A 32 -12.55 10.44 3.56
CA GLY A 32 -12.83 9.02 3.40
C GLY A 32 -11.55 8.22 3.17
N MET A 33 -11.44 7.06 3.78
CA MET A 33 -10.34 6.14 3.59
C MET A 33 -10.80 4.94 2.76
N GLY A 34 -9.89 4.39 1.96
CA GLY A 34 -10.07 3.13 1.27
C GLY A 34 -9.80 1.93 2.17
N GLY A 35 -9.98 0.73 1.64
CA GLY A 35 -9.64 -0.50 2.30
C GLY A 35 -10.53 -0.88 3.49
N ILE A 36 -10.10 -1.88 4.24
CA ILE A 36 -10.87 -2.34 5.42
C ILE A 36 -10.90 -1.28 6.52
N THR A 37 -9.86 -0.46 6.65
CA THR A 37 -9.87 0.66 7.59
C THR A 37 -10.93 1.70 7.21
N GLY A 38 -11.16 1.93 5.92
CA GLY A 38 -12.28 2.76 5.44
C GLY A 38 -13.64 2.17 5.80
N LEU A 39 -13.83 0.85 5.67
CA LEU A 39 -15.05 0.18 6.16
C LEU A 39 -15.19 0.28 7.68
N ALA A 40 -14.11 0.17 8.43
CA ALA A 40 -14.13 0.37 9.88
C ALA A 40 -14.49 1.82 10.25
N GLN A 41 -14.02 2.81 9.47
CA GLN A 41 -14.43 4.21 9.61
C GLN A 41 -15.94 4.38 9.39
N VAL A 42 -16.51 3.72 8.38
CA VAL A 42 -17.96 3.69 8.16
C VAL A 42 -18.70 3.07 9.35
N LEU A 43 -18.21 1.94 9.86
CA LEU A 43 -18.81 1.30 11.03
C LEU A 43 -18.73 2.18 12.28
N ASN A 44 -17.63 2.90 12.49
CA ASN A 44 -17.50 3.84 13.61
C ASN A 44 -18.53 4.98 13.52
N VAL A 45 -18.84 5.48 12.32
CA VAL A 45 -19.89 6.49 12.12
C VAL A 45 -21.28 5.94 12.45
N LEU A 46 -21.56 4.69 12.06
CA LEU A 46 -22.85 4.03 12.35
C LEU A 46 -22.95 3.58 13.82
N PHE A 47 -21.84 3.16 14.39
CA PHE A 47 -21.73 2.63 15.75
C PHE A 47 -20.54 3.29 16.46
N PRO A 48 -20.71 4.49 17.06
CA PRO A 48 -19.61 5.24 17.68
C PRO A 48 -18.89 4.53 18.83
N ALA A 49 -19.53 3.52 19.43
CA ALA A 49 -18.89 2.68 20.46
C ALA A 49 -17.80 1.75 19.91
N LEU A 50 -17.77 1.51 18.59
CA LEU A 50 -16.77 0.68 17.94
C LEU A 50 -15.66 1.57 17.39
N SER A 51 -14.48 1.55 18.03
CA SER A 51 -13.32 2.31 17.51
C SER A 51 -12.88 1.80 16.14
N VAL A 52 -12.24 2.67 15.35
CA VAL A 52 -11.76 2.31 14.01
C VAL A 52 -10.70 1.21 14.08
N GLY A 53 -9.82 1.25 15.08
CA GLY A 53 -8.80 0.22 15.28
C GLY A 53 -9.41 -1.15 15.58
N ILE A 54 -10.34 -1.25 16.54
CA ILE A 54 -11.05 -2.49 16.85
C ILE A 54 -11.87 -2.96 15.64
N GLY A 55 -12.59 -2.06 14.98
CA GLY A 55 -13.34 -2.37 13.75
C GLY A 55 -12.45 -2.94 12.66
N THR A 56 -11.27 -2.37 12.46
CA THR A 56 -10.26 -2.87 11.49
C THR A 56 -9.82 -4.29 11.85
N ILE A 57 -9.53 -4.58 13.11
CA ILE A 57 -9.17 -5.94 13.55
C ILE A 57 -10.29 -6.92 13.26
N LEU A 58 -11.53 -6.63 13.68
CA LEU A 58 -12.67 -7.51 13.51
C LEU A 58 -12.97 -7.82 12.04
N LEU A 59 -12.97 -6.81 11.19
CA LEU A 59 -13.23 -6.98 9.75
C LEU A 59 -12.10 -7.75 9.04
N ASN A 60 -10.90 -7.73 9.58
CA ASN A 60 -9.77 -8.45 9.00
C ASN A 60 -9.74 -9.93 9.37
N VAL A 61 -10.36 -10.36 10.47
CA VAL A 61 -10.37 -11.77 10.90
C VAL A 61 -10.76 -12.73 9.75
N PRO A 62 -11.90 -12.55 9.04
CA PRO A 62 -12.26 -13.44 7.95
C PRO A 62 -11.27 -13.41 6.79
N LEU A 63 -10.67 -12.25 6.50
CA LEU A 63 -9.68 -12.12 5.42
C LEU A 63 -8.38 -12.84 5.77
N PHE A 64 -7.94 -12.77 7.02
CA PHE A 64 -6.77 -13.51 7.48
C PHE A 64 -7.00 -15.02 7.48
N LEU A 65 -8.19 -15.47 7.89
CA LEU A 65 -8.57 -16.88 7.83
C LEU A 65 -8.60 -17.39 6.38
N ALA A 66 -9.18 -16.63 5.46
CA ALA A 66 -9.17 -16.96 4.03
C ALA A 66 -7.76 -16.88 3.42
N GLY A 67 -6.96 -15.88 3.81
CA GLY A 67 -5.59 -15.68 3.33
C GLY A 67 -4.59 -16.73 3.80
N TRP A 68 -4.86 -17.38 4.94
CA TRP A 68 -3.98 -18.39 5.53
C TRP A 68 -3.55 -19.47 4.53
N LYS A 69 -4.47 -19.92 3.70
CA LYS A 69 -4.23 -21.00 2.72
C LYS A 69 -3.34 -20.56 1.55
N PHE A 70 -3.30 -19.27 1.20
CA PHE A 70 -2.69 -18.78 -0.04
C PHE A 70 -1.40 -17.97 0.16
N ILE A 71 -1.20 -17.37 1.33
CA ILE A 71 -0.18 -16.31 1.52
C ILE A 71 1.07 -16.84 2.25
N GLY A 72 0.97 -17.96 2.95
CA GLY A 72 2.05 -18.50 3.74
C GLY A 72 2.16 -17.88 5.14
N PHE A 73 2.53 -18.71 6.12
CA PHE A 73 2.48 -18.38 7.55
C PHE A 73 3.33 -17.15 7.94
N HIS A 74 4.53 -17.03 7.39
CA HIS A 74 5.45 -15.96 7.79
C HIS A 74 4.93 -14.56 7.39
N LEU A 75 4.40 -14.44 6.17
CA LEU A 75 3.83 -13.19 5.68
C LEU A 75 2.54 -12.85 6.44
N LEU A 76 1.74 -13.86 6.77
CA LEU A 76 0.53 -13.68 7.54
C LEU A 76 0.82 -13.21 8.96
N ALA A 77 1.82 -13.80 9.64
CA ALA A 77 2.22 -13.42 10.99
C ALA A 77 2.75 -11.98 11.05
N SER A 78 3.60 -11.57 10.10
CA SER A 78 4.10 -10.19 10.02
C SER A 78 2.99 -9.18 9.67
N SER A 79 2.01 -9.58 8.86
CA SER A 79 0.86 -8.74 8.54
C SER A 79 -0.10 -8.62 9.72
N LEU A 80 -0.36 -9.70 10.44
CA LEU A 80 -1.15 -9.67 11.67
C LEU A 80 -0.51 -8.75 12.71
N PHE A 81 0.81 -8.83 12.87
CA PHE A 81 1.55 -7.92 13.74
C PHE A 81 1.40 -6.46 13.31
N SER A 82 1.62 -6.15 12.02
CA SER A 82 1.46 -4.79 11.49
C SER A 82 0.04 -4.25 11.70
N MET A 83 -0.97 -5.05 11.38
CA MET A 83 -2.37 -4.71 11.58
C MET A 83 -2.67 -4.40 13.06
N THR A 84 -2.22 -5.27 13.96
CA THR A 84 -2.44 -5.08 15.41
C THR A 84 -1.75 -3.80 15.89
N VAL A 85 -0.51 -3.56 15.50
CA VAL A 85 0.23 -2.35 15.88
C VAL A 85 -0.46 -1.10 15.33
N SER A 86 -0.84 -1.07 14.05
CA SER A 86 -1.51 0.10 13.46
C SER A 86 -2.87 0.36 14.09
N SER A 87 -3.66 -0.67 14.35
CA SER A 87 -4.98 -0.53 14.98
C SER A 87 -4.90 -0.03 16.42
N LEU A 88 -4.00 -0.60 17.22
CA LEU A 88 -3.78 -0.14 18.58
C LEU A 88 -3.18 1.27 18.63
N ALA A 89 -2.32 1.61 17.68
CA ALA A 89 -1.77 2.96 17.58
C ALA A 89 -2.85 3.99 17.21
N MET A 90 -3.76 3.69 16.26
CA MET A 90 -4.90 4.56 15.95
C MET A 90 -5.75 4.82 17.19
N ASP A 91 -6.20 3.76 17.86
CA ASP A 91 -7.04 3.92 19.04
C ASP A 91 -6.30 4.64 20.19
N GLY A 92 -5.00 4.35 20.36
CA GLY A 92 -4.16 5.00 21.35
C GLY A 92 -3.94 6.49 21.07
N ILE A 93 -3.67 6.88 19.83
CA ILE A 93 -3.50 8.27 19.42
C ILE A 93 -4.82 9.04 19.59
N ALA A 94 -5.94 8.47 19.14
CA ALA A 94 -7.25 9.07 19.27
C ALA A 94 -7.66 9.33 20.74
N LEU A 95 -7.22 8.47 21.68
CA LEU A 95 -7.44 8.66 23.13
C LEU A 95 -6.54 9.75 23.73
N LEU A 96 -5.31 9.88 23.22
CA LEU A 96 -4.31 10.79 23.79
C LEU A 96 -4.40 12.20 23.23
N TYR A 97 -4.80 12.36 21.97
CA TYR A 97 -4.77 13.63 21.30
C TYR A 97 -5.84 13.76 20.21
N THR A 98 -6.56 14.89 20.22
CA THR A 98 -7.52 15.24 19.18
C THR A 98 -6.91 16.30 18.27
N PHE A 99 -6.70 15.95 17.01
CA PHE A 99 -6.12 16.86 16.03
C PHE A 99 -7.14 17.92 15.57
N SER A 100 -6.67 19.16 15.40
CA SER A 100 -7.50 20.23 14.86
C SER A 100 -7.75 20.02 13.37
N PRO A 101 -8.98 20.22 12.88
CA PRO A 101 -9.28 20.17 11.45
C PRO A 101 -8.47 21.20 10.65
N MET A 102 -8.13 20.85 9.42
CA MET A 102 -7.45 21.71 8.45
C MET A 102 -8.21 21.70 7.12
N ASP A 103 -7.68 22.38 6.11
CA ASP A 103 -8.24 22.30 4.76
C ASP A 103 -8.28 20.82 4.29
N PRO A 104 -9.45 20.30 3.85
CA PRO A 104 -9.59 18.89 3.49
C PRO A 104 -8.72 18.46 2.30
N MET A 105 -8.42 19.38 1.36
CA MET A 105 -7.54 19.07 0.23
C MET A 105 -6.08 18.92 0.70
N LEU A 106 -5.64 19.84 1.58
CA LEU A 106 -4.33 19.74 2.20
C LEU A 106 -4.21 18.47 3.03
N ALA A 107 -5.23 18.15 3.83
CA ALA A 107 -5.30 16.92 4.61
C ALA A 107 -5.20 15.67 3.71
N SER A 108 -5.88 15.67 2.55
CA SER A 108 -5.85 14.56 1.59
C SER A 108 -4.47 14.34 0.99
N ILE A 109 -3.78 15.42 0.63
CA ILE A 109 -2.44 15.33 0.03
C ILE A 109 -1.41 14.90 1.08
N CYS A 110 -1.34 15.62 2.22
CA CYS A 110 -0.38 15.32 3.28
C CYS A 110 -0.65 13.96 3.93
N GLY A 111 -1.92 13.67 4.22
CA GLY A 111 -2.36 12.38 4.76
C GLY A 111 -2.07 11.24 3.79
N GLY A 112 -2.41 11.40 2.51
CA GLY A 112 -2.09 10.43 1.48
C GLY A 112 -0.60 10.16 1.37
N ALA A 113 0.23 11.21 1.39
CA ALA A 113 1.68 11.06 1.33
C ALA A 113 2.23 10.32 2.57
N MET A 114 1.80 10.69 3.75
CA MET A 114 2.25 10.06 4.99
C MET A 114 1.75 8.61 5.10
N MET A 115 0.50 8.35 4.73
CA MET A 115 -0.07 7.00 4.67
C MET A 115 0.69 6.12 3.67
N GLY A 116 0.94 6.63 2.47
CA GLY A 116 1.70 5.92 1.44
C GLY A 116 3.13 5.59 1.87
N ALA A 117 3.80 6.49 2.58
CA ALA A 117 5.10 6.24 3.16
C ALA A 117 5.05 5.12 4.21
N GLY A 118 4.10 5.19 5.15
CA GLY A 118 3.90 4.15 6.17
C GLY A 118 3.63 2.77 5.55
N LEU A 119 2.68 2.70 4.61
CA LEU A 119 2.38 1.47 3.86
C LEU A 119 3.60 0.96 3.09
N GLY A 120 4.31 1.82 2.37
CA GLY A 120 5.51 1.46 1.63
C GLY A 120 6.58 0.83 2.52
N ILE A 121 6.81 1.39 3.72
CA ILE A 121 7.73 0.85 4.72
C ILE A 121 7.28 -0.55 5.17
N VAL A 122 6.00 -0.73 5.51
CA VAL A 122 5.44 -2.04 5.91
C VAL A 122 5.57 -3.06 4.78
N PHE A 123 5.17 -2.70 3.56
CA PHE A 123 5.25 -3.58 2.39
C PHE A 123 6.69 -3.96 2.02
N SER A 124 7.67 -3.08 2.24
CA SER A 124 9.09 -3.36 1.99
C SER A 124 9.63 -4.51 2.84
N GLN A 125 9.01 -4.74 4.00
CA GLN A 125 9.35 -5.87 4.89
C GLN A 125 8.54 -7.15 4.61
N GLY A 126 7.73 -7.15 3.54
CA GLY A 126 6.88 -8.27 3.19
C GLY A 126 5.59 -8.38 4.02
N ALA A 127 5.30 -7.42 4.90
CA ALA A 127 4.05 -7.35 5.65
C ALA A 127 2.99 -6.51 4.92
N THR A 128 1.75 -6.53 5.39
CA THR A 128 0.65 -5.64 4.99
C THR A 128 -0.08 -5.15 6.25
N THR A 129 -0.86 -4.09 6.13
CA THR A 129 -1.72 -3.63 7.22
C THR A 129 -3.04 -4.42 7.31
N GLY A 130 -3.16 -5.48 6.52
CA GLY A 130 -4.38 -6.30 6.42
C GLY A 130 -5.30 -5.81 5.30
N GLY A 131 -6.56 -6.25 5.34
CA GLY A 131 -7.60 -5.73 4.49
C GLY A 131 -7.45 -6.02 3.00
N THR A 132 -7.84 -5.05 2.21
CA THR A 132 -7.72 -5.06 0.74
C THR A 132 -6.28 -5.20 0.26
N ASP A 133 -5.31 -4.84 1.09
CA ASP A 133 -3.88 -5.04 0.85
C ASP A 133 -3.52 -6.52 0.64
N ILE A 134 -4.17 -7.42 1.39
CA ILE A 134 -4.03 -8.88 1.23
C ILE A 134 -4.51 -9.28 -0.17
N VAL A 135 -5.62 -8.73 -0.62
CA VAL A 135 -6.15 -8.98 -1.97
C VAL A 135 -5.20 -8.45 -3.03
N ALA A 136 -4.65 -7.25 -2.84
CA ALA A 136 -3.66 -6.67 -3.74
C ALA A 136 -2.40 -7.53 -3.80
N ARG A 137 -1.95 -8.06 -2.68
CA ARG A 137 -0.80 -8.97 -2.59
C ARG A 137 -1.03 -10.28 -3.35
N LEU A 138 -2.22 -10.87 -3.21
CA LEU A 138 -2.61 -12.05 -3.98
C LEU A 138 -2.65 -11.77 -5.48
N ARG A 139 -3.20 -10.60 -5.88
CA ARG A 139 -3.19 -10.16 -7.27
C ARG A 139 -1.78 -9.93 -7.81
N LYS A 140 -0.85 -9.46 -6.98
CA LYS A 140 0.56 -9.28 -7.34
C LYS A 140 1.23 -10.60 -7.76
N LEU A 141 0.83 -11.72 -7.18
CA LEU A 141 1.33 -13.05 -7.58
C LEU A 141 0.92 -13.41 -9.02
N LYS A 142 -0.27 -12.97 -9.45
CA LYS A 142 -0.78 -13.20 -10.82
C LYS A 142 -0.31 -12.13 -11.81
N PHE A 143 -0.09 -10.89 -11.33
CA PHE A 143 0.30 -9.74 -12.15
C PHE A 143 1.56 -9.07 -11.60
N PRO A 144 2.74 -9.74 -11.68
CA PRO A 144 3.98 -9.26 -11.05
C PRO A 144 4.49 -7.93 -11.62
N TRP A 145 4.09 -7.57 -12.85
CA TRP A 145 4.48 -6.33 -13.51
C TRP A 145 3.70 -5.10 -13.05
N LEU A 146 2.54 -5.27 -12.38
CA LEU A 146 1.77 -4.14 -11.90
C LEU A 146 2.33 -3.64 -10.56
N PRO A 147 2.52 -2.31 -10.38
CA PRO A 147 2.87 -1.71 -9.09
C PRO A 147 1.81 -2.00 -8.03
N MET A 148 2.23 -2.09 -6.75
CA MET A 148 1.32 -2.38 -5.64
C MET A 148 0.23 -1.32 -5.50
N GLY A 149 0.59 -0.02 -5.65
CA GLY A 149 -0.37 1.06 -5.58
C GLY A 149 -1.52 0.92 -6.57
N LYS A 150 -1.24 0.51 -7.82
CA LYS A 150 -2.29 0.28 -8.81
C LYS A 150 -3.21 -0.89 -8.44
N LEU A 151 -2.68 -1.93 -7.80
CA LEU A 151 -3.47 -3.09 -7.39
C LEU A 151 -4.40 -2.78 -6.23
N ILE A 152 -4.05 -1.80 -5.39
CA ILE A 152 -4.84 -1.33 -4.25
C ILE A 152 -5.93 -0.36 -4.72
N LEU A 153 -5.69 0.48 -5.73
CA LEU A 153 -6.62 1.51 -6.19
C LEU A 153 -8.03 0.98 -6.48
N ILE A 154 -8.16 -0.20 -7.10
CA ILE A 154 -9.47 -0.73 -7.49
C ILE A 154 -10.31 -1.14 -6.27
N PRO A 155 -9.84 -2.04 -5.38
CA PRO A 155 -10.62 -2.43 -4.22
C PRO A 155 -10.89 -1.26 -3.28
N ASP A 156 -9.93 -0.38 -3.08
CA ASP A 156 -10.08 0.78 -2.21
C ASP A 156 -11.02 1.83 -2.79
N GLY A 157 -11.05 1.99 -4.12
CA GLY A 157 -12.00 2.84 -4.81
C GLY A 157 -13.46 2.39 -4.60
N VAL A 158 -13.71 1.06 -4.56
CA VAL A 158 -15.03 0.52 -4.22
C VAL A 158 -15.42 0.88 -2.78
N VAL A 159 -14.48 0.74 -1.85
CA VAL A 159 -14.73 1.11 -0.45
C VAL A 159 -15.00 2.61 -0.31
N LEU A 160 -14.24 3.46 -1.02
CA LEU A 160 -14.50 4.90 -1.05
C LEU A 160 -15.88 5.26 -1.59
N ALA A 161 -16.38 4.55 -2.59
CA ALA A 161 -17.74 4.73 -3.07
C ALA A 161 -18.77 4.38 -1.97
N LEU A 162 -18.52 3.34 -1.20
CA LEU A 162 -19.36 2.99 -0.05
C LEU A 162 -19.27 4.03 1.07
N THR A 163 -18.09 4.62 1.32
CA THR A 163 -17.96 5.72 2.31
C THR A 163 -18.77 6.94 1.89
N ALA A 164 -18.81 7.30 0.60
CA ALA A 164 -19.65 8.39 0.11
C ALA A 164 -21.13 8.21 0.46
N ILE A 165 -21.62 6.99 0.31
CA ILE A 165 -23.01 6.64 0.62
C ILE A 165 -23.26 6.71 2.14
N ALA A 166 -22.35 6.13 2.93
CA ALA A 166 -22.49 6.05 4.39
C ALA A 166 -22.44 7.42 5.06
N PHE A 167 -21.53 8.27 4.63
CA PHE A 167 -21.38 9.65 5.14
C PHE A 167 -22.39 10.62 4.53
N GLN A 168 -23.14 10.20 3.49
CA GLN A 168 -24.05 11.07 2.70
C GLN A 168 -23.37 12.34 2.19
N ARG A 169 -22.07 12.29 1.96
CA ARG A 169 -21.21 13.39 1.49
C ARG A 169 -20.28 12.91 0.40
N LEU A 170 -20.52 13.34 -0.82
CA LEU A 170 -19.67 13.02 -1.95
C LEU A 170 -18.24 13.58 -1.76
N GLU A 171 -18.13 14.74 -1.12
CA GLU A 171 -16.86 15.41 -0.85
C GLU A 171 -15.88 14.51 -0.06
N THR A 172 -16.38 13.78 0.95
CA THR A 172 -15.58 12.83 1.75
C THR A 172 -14.89 11.78 0.87
N ALA A 173 -15.60 11.25 -0.12
CA ALA A 173 -15.02 10.27 -1.04
C ALA A 173 -14.12 10.90 -2.09
N LEU A 174 -14.42 12.11 -2.56
CA LEU A 174 -13.56 12.81 -3.53
C LEU A 174 -12.20 13.17 -2.91
N TYR A 175 -12.20 13.71 -1.69
CA TYR A 175 -10.95 13.93 -0.95
C TYR A 175 -10.23 12.62 -0.64
N GLY A 176 -10.97 11.58 -0.28
CA GLY A 176 -10.43 10.25 -0.11
C GLY A 176 -9.78 9.69 -1.38
N ALA A 177 -10.36 9.93 -2.56
CA ALA A 177 -9.79 9.51 -3.83
C ALA A 177 -8.46 10.23 -4.14
N VAL A 178 -8.36 11.53 -3.82
CA VAL A 178 -7.09 12.28 -3.91
C VAL A 178 -6.05 11.66 -2.98
N ALA A 179 -6.40 11.43 -1.72
CA ALA A 179 -5.52 10.81 -0.74
C ALA A 179 -5.07 9.41 -1.16
N LEU A 180 -5.97 8.58 -1.68
CA LEU A 180 -5.69 7.25 -2.19
C LEU A 180 -4.72 7.28 -3.38
N TYR A 181 -4.91 8.21 -4.32
CA TYR A 181 -4.01 8.39 -5.45
C TYR A 181 -2.60 8.80 -5.01
N VAL A 182 -2.49 9.81 -4.14
CA VAL A 182 -1.21 10.28 -3.58
C VAL A 182 -0.52 9.16 -2.81
N SER A 183 -1.25 8.47 -1.94
CA SER A 183 -0.76 7.32 -1.17
C SER A 183 -0.20 6.21 -2.07
N SER A 184 -0.94 5.85 -3.12
CA SER A 184 -0.50 4.86 -4.11
C SER A 184 0.84 5.25 -4.75
N LYS A 185 1.01 6.51 -5.12
CA LYS A 185 2.24 7.01 -5.74
C LYS A 185 3.42 7.04 -4.78
N VAL A 186 3.21 7.54 -3.56
CA VAL A 186 4.26 7.59 -2.54
C VAL A 186 4.66 6.18 -2.12
N MET A 187 3.70 5.29 -1.93
CA MET A 187 3.96 3.89 -1.60
C MET A 187 4.81 3.20 -2.69
N ASP A 188 4.44 3.36 -3.95
CA ASP A 188 5.21 2.78 -5.06
C ASP A 188 6.62 3.39 -5.13
N THR A 189 6.78 4.67 -4.83
CA THR A 189 8.09 5.33 -4.74
C THR A 189 8.95 4.75 -3.63
N VAL A 190 8.38 4.51 -2.45
CA VAL A 190 9.08 3.88 -1.32
C VAL A 190 9.47 2.43 -1.63
N LEU A 191 8.60 1.70 -2.33
CA LEU A 191 8.82 0.28 -2.65
C LEU A 191 9.82 0.06 -3.79
N TYR A 192 9.76 0.86 -4.84
CA TYR A 192 10.49 0.62 -6.08
C TYR A 192 11.52 1.71 -6.39
N GLY A 193 11.54 2.79 -5.62
CA GLY A 193 12.39 3.96 -5.84
C GLY A 193 11.83 4.92 -6.91
N LEU A 194 12.49 6.08 -7.00
CA LEU A 194 12.14 7.11 -8.00
C LEU A 194 12.60 6.74 -9.42
N ASN A 195 13.60 5.87 -9.53
CA ASN A 195 14.20 5.49 -10.80
C ASN A 195 13.56 4.20 -11.32
N ALA A 196 12.59 4.32 -12.21
CA ALA A 196 12.11 3.20 -13.01
C ALA A 196 13.14 2.89 -14.11
N SER A 197 14.08 2.01 -13.82
CA SER A 197 15.00 1.51 -14.85
C SER A 197 14.21 0.67 -15.85
N LYS A 198 14.42 0.92 -17.13
CA LYS A 198 13.89 0.10 -18.21
C LYS A 198 15.00 -0.81 -18.73
N VAL A 199 14.68 -2.08 -18.90
CA VAL A 199 15.56 -3.04 -19.55
C VAL A 199 15.01 -3.28 -20.94
N ALA A 200 15.83 -3.08 -21.95
CA ALA A 200 15.52 -3.43 -23.32
C ALA A 200 16.28 -4.70 -23.71
N TYR A 201 15.57 -5.71 -24.17
CA TYR A 201 16.18 -6.91 -24.73
C TYR A 201 16.25 -6.74 -26.24
N ILE A 202 17.47 -6.74 -26.78
CA ILE A 202 17.73 -6.62 -28.22
C ILE A 202 18.33 -7.94 -28.68
N ILE A 203 17.63 -8.63 -29.60
CA ILE A 203 18.08 -9.86 -30.21
C ILE A 203 18.54 -9.52 -31.64
N SER A 204 19.83 -9.63 -31.91
CA SER A 204 20.38 -9.25 -33.21
C SER A 204 21.71 -9.94 -33.47
N ASN A 205 21.96 -10.29 -34.72
CA ASN A 205 23.27 -10.75 -35.17
C ASN A 205 24.33 -9.63 -35.24
N HIS A 206 23.91 -8.36 -35.17
CA HIS A 206 24.78 -7.20 -35.17
C HIS A 206 25.01 -6.64 -33.75
N TRP A 207 25.00 -7.50 -32.75
CA TRP A 207 25.04 -7.12 -31.34
C TRP A 207 26.25 -6.25 -30.97
N GLN A 208 27.43 -6.45 -31.60
CA GLN A 208 28.63 -5.63 -31.36
C GLN A 208 28.40 -4.18 -31.73
N LYS A 209 27.93 -3.88 -32.95
CA LYS A 209 27.64 -2.51 -33.37
C LYS A 209 26.59 -1.82 -32.50
N ILE A 210 25.58 -2.58 -32.07
CA ILE A 210 24.54 -2.07 -31.20
C ILE A 210 25.08 -1.80 -29.81
N SER A 211 25.92 -2.70 -29.26
CA SER A 211 26.59 -2.55 -27.99
C SER A 211 27.47 -1.30 -27.98
N ASP A 212 28.32 -1.11 -29.00
CA ASP A 212 29.22 0.04 -29.10
C ASP A 212 28.44 1.36 -29.21
N ALA A 213 27.34 1.37 -29.95
CA ALA A 213 26.47 2.52 -30.05
C ALA A 213 25.79 2.86 -28.71
N ILE A 214 25.34 1.87 -27.94
CA ILE A 214 24.68 2.08 -26.64
C ILE A 214 25.71 2.58 -25.61
N LEU A 215 26.92 2.00 -25.60
CA LEU A 215 28.01 2.42 -24.72
C LEU A 215 28.47 3.87 -25.00
N ALA A 216 28.40 4.32 -26.24
CA ALA A 216 28.67 5.70 -26.61
C ALA A 216 27.68 6.71 -25.98
N TYR A 217 26.48 6.25 -25.57
CA TYR A 217 25.49 7.04 -24.83
C TYR A 217 25.60 6.88 -23.29
N ASP A 218 26.72 6.36 -22.79
CA ASP A 218 26.94 6.10 -21.35
C ASP A 218 25.84 5.24 -20.71
N ARG A 219 25.41 4.20 -21.43
CA ARG A 219 24.42 3.24 -20.97
C ARG A 219 25.05 1.85 -20.82
N GLY A 220 24.67 1.15 -19.73
CA GLY A 220 25.15 -0.20 -19.48
C GLY A 220 24.58 -1.21 -20.49
N VAL A 221 25.44 -2.10 -21.00
CA VAL A 221 25.06 -3.21 -21.87
C VAL A 221 25.51 -4.51 -21.21
N THR A 222 24.60 -5.50 -21.19
CA THR A 222 24.93 -6.88 -20.79
C THR A 222 24.70 -7.78 -21.97
N ILE A 223 25.77 -8.46 -22.42
CA ILE A 223 25.70 -9.41 -23.53
C ILE A 223 25.39 -10.79 -22.96
N LEU A 224 24.28 -11.38 -23.43
CA LEU A 224 23.87 -12.73 -23.07
C LEU A 224 24.09 -13.65 -24.28
N ASN A 225 24.93 -14.65 -24.12
CA ASN A 225 25.06 -15.69 -25.12
C ASN A 225 23.88 -16.67 -24.97
N ALA A 226 22.94 -16.60 -25.90
CA ALA A 226 21.80 -17.50 -25.94
C ALA A 226 21.82 -18.34 -27.21
N THR A 227 21.63 -19.62 -27.07
CA THR A 227 21.37 -20.50 -28.23
C THR A 227 19.88 -20.45 -28.50
N VAL A 228 19.49 -19.97 -29.66
CA VAL A 228 18.10 -19.95 -30.10
C VAL A 228 17.86 -21.18 -30.94
N SER A 229 16.98 -22.05 -30.47
CA SER A 229 16.50 -23.19 -31.27
C SER A 229 15.25 -22.74 -32.01
N TYR A 230 15.39 -22.51 -33.31
CA TYR A 230 14.23 -22.34 -34.18
C TYR A 230 13.82 -23.65 -34.76
N THR A 231 12.55 -23.88 -34.76
CA THR A 231 12.00 -24.98 -35.54
C THR A 231 11.46 -24.56 -36.87
N HIS A 232 11.05 -23.32 -37.09
CA HIS A 232 10.60 -22.83 -38.40
C HIS A 232 10.61 -21.30 -38.49
N LEU A 233 11.10 -20.81 -39.63
CA LEU A 233 10.55 -19.68 -40.37
C LEU A 233 9.72 -20.25 -41.49
#